data_765bba3c3dfdeac97774430dcd16d11b
#
_entry.id   765bba3c3dfdeac97774430dcd16d11b
#
_cell.length_a   1.000
_cell.length_b   1.000
_cell.length_c   1.000
_cell.angle_alpha   90.00
_cell.angle_beta   90.00
_cell.angle_gamma   90.00
#
_symmetry.space_group_name_H-M   'P 1'
#
loop_
_entity.id
_entity.type
_entity.pdbx_description
1 polymer ?
#
loop_
_entity_poly.entity_id
_entity_poly.type
_entity_poly.pdbx_seq_one_letter_code
_entity_poly.pdbx_strand_id
1 'polypeptide(L)'
;MAKETLVRMFKQSIKRTFKNAAIVLWMMVLATQPGWAADYPAAKEGDWVVKDFRFSNGEVLPEMRLHYTTVGASTGEPVLVLHGTTGSGQGLLNAAFAGELFGPGQPLDASRYFIILPDAIGTGKSSKPSDGLRAKFPRYSYDDMVTAQYRLLTEHLGVRRLRVVIGNSMGGMQVWMWAQKYPAFMDIAVPMASLPVAMSGRNWMLRRLIVDSIRNDPAWQGGNYTQQPPSVQFASVFYGLASNGGNQALFKSAPTRAAADELLNKRLAAPFSGDANDHLYQWESSRDYDPQPGLERIQAVLLAINSADDERNPPELGVMERELKRVKQGRLLLIPASELTAGHGTTAQAKFWKRELGELLLAVPQGRR
;
A
#
# COMPACT_ATOMS: atom_id res chain seq x y z
N MET A 1 29.69 62.24 -26.19
CA MET A 1 29.71 60.76 -26.35
C MET A 1 30.09 60.03 -25.05
N ALA A 2 31.17 60.31 -24.32
CA ALA A 2 31.56 59.55 -23.12
C ALA A 2 30.58 59.61 -21.93
N LYS A 3 29.91 60.75 -21.68
CA LYS A 3 28.91 60.91 -20.58
C LYS A 3 27.61 60.14 -20.79
N GLU A 4 27.13 60.01 -22.01
CA GLU A 4 25.90 59.28 -22.29
C GLU A 4 26.08 57.76 -22.23
N THR A 5 27.28 57.27 -22.59
CA THR A 5 27.60 55.86 -22.47
C THR A 5 27.69 55.41 -20.99
N LEU A 6 28.25 56.27 -20.09
CA LEU A 6 28.35 55.99 -18.70
C LEU A 6 26.97 55.92 -17.98
N VAL A 7 26.04 56.81 -18.34
CA VAL A 7 24.69 56.86 -17.81
C VAL A 7 23.85 55.65 -18.29
N ARG A 8 24.07 55.18 -19.52
CA ARG A 8 23.42 53.95 -20.04
C ARG A 8 23.90 52.69 -19.32
N MET A 9 25.20 52.56 -19.07
CA MET A 9 25.79 51.44 -18.31
C MET A 9 25.28 51.43 -16.86
N PHE A 10 25.20 52.57 -16.20
CA PHE A 10 24.69 52.65 -14.83
C PHE A 10 23.17 52.28 -14.75
N LYS A 11 22.36 52.71 -15.69
CA LYS A 11 20.92 52.36 -15.77
C LYS A 11 20.71 50.86 -16.08
N GLN A 12 21.59 50.23 -16.87
CA GLN A 12 21.55 48.80 -17.12
C GLN A 12 22.00 47.96 -15.93
N SER A 13 22.97 48.39 -15.17
CA SER A 13 23.45 47.74 -13.95
C SER A 13 22.35 47.73 -12.87
N ILE A 14 21.73 48.88 -12.63
CA ILE A 14 20.60 49.00 -11.66
C ILE A 14 19.43 48.09 -12.05
N LYS A 15 19.04 48.04 -13.32
CA LYS A 15 17.96 47.14 -13.79
C LYS A 15 18.28 45.68 -13.63
N ARG A 16 19.55 45.26 -13.80
CA ARG A 16 20.01 43.87 -13.57
C ARG A 16 19.98 43.53 -12.07
N THR A 17 20.42 44.44 -11.20
CA THR A 17 20.43 44.21 -9.74
C THR A 17 18.99 44.07 -9.19
N PHE A 18 18.04 44.90 -9.64
CA PHE A 18 16.64 44.77 -9.24
C PHE A 18 15.94 43.52 -9.79
N LYS A 19 16.28 43.07 -11.01
CA LYS A 19 15.76 41.80 -11.55
C LYS A 19 16.24 40.60 -10.76
N ASN A 20 17.52 40.59 -10.39
CA ASN A 20 18.09 39.49 -9.60
C ASN A 20 17.59 39.49 -8.14
N ALA A 21 17.37 40.65 -7.54
CA ALA A 21 16.76 40.78 -6.20
C ALA A 21 15.28 40.32 -6.19
N ALA A 22 14.51 40.63 -7.23
CA ALA A 22 13.13 40.16 -7.36
C ALA A 22 13.04 38.65 -7.59
N ILE A 23 13.98 38.03 -8.33
CA ILE A 23 14.03 36.57 -8.54
C ILE A 23 14.43 35.85 -7.26
N VAL A 24 15.38 36.37 -6.47
CA VAL A 24 15.78 35.78 -5.18
C VAL A 24 14.64 35.93 -4.15
N LEU A 25 13.91 37.03 -4.13
CA LEU A 25 12.73 37.20 -3.26
C LEU A 25 11.58 36.27 -3.66
N TRP A 26 11.38 36.01 -4.97
CA TRP A 26 10.37 35.07 -5.47
C TRP A 26 10.76 33.61 -5.18
N MET A 27 12.04 33.25 -5.21
CA MET A 27 12.51 31.91 -4.80
C MET A 27 12.43 31.68 -3.28
N MET A 28 12.57 32.73 -2.45
CA MET A 28 12.38 32.60 -0.99
C MET A 28 10.90 32.48 -0.58
N VAL A 29 9.96 33.04 -1.37
CA VAL A 29 8.51 32.91 -1.10
C VAL A 29 7.98 31.55 -1.55
N LEU A 30 8.67 30.84 -2.46
CA LEU A 30 8.31 29.47 -2.87
C LEU A 30 8.82 28.39 -1.88
N ALA A 31 9.69 28.76 -0.91
CA ALA A 31 10.25 27.83 0.06
C ALA A 31 9.41 27.67 1.34
N THR A 32 8.28 28.40 1.48
CA THR A 32 7.36 28.22 2.61
C THR A 32 5.95 27.93 2.11
N GLN A 33 5.78 26.89 1.33
CA GLN A 33 4.52 26.17 1.36
C GLN A 33 4.46 25.57 2.78
N PRO A 34 3.47 25.91 3.61
CA PRO A 34 3.25 25.15 4.82
C PRO A 34 3.02 23.72 4.35
N GLY A 35 3.96 22.81 4.63
CA GLY A 35 3.66 21.39 4.55
C GLY A 35 2.35 21.25 5.30
N TRP A 36 1.35 20.66 4.70
CA TRP A 36 0.10 20.35 5.36
C TRP A 36 0.46 19.54 6.58
N ALA A 37 0.48 20.17 7.74
CA ALA A 37 0.61 19.46 8.99
C ALA A 37 -0.60 18.53 9.02
N ALA A 38 -0.35 17.23 9.13
CA ALA A 38 -1.42 16.27 9.25
C ALA A 38 -2.23 16.63 10.51
N ASP A 39 -3.55 16.71 10.39
CA ASP A 39 -4.46 17.04 11.50
C ASP A 39 -4.59 15.90 12.53
N TYR A 40 -3.60 14.99 12.60
CA TYR A 40 -3.55 13.88 13.54
C TYR A 40 -2.18 13.82 14.25
N PRO A 41 -2.07 13.13 15.41
CA PRO A 41 -0.82 13.05 16.17
C PRO A 41 0.34 12.50 15.35
N ALA A 42 1.55 12.99 15.62
CA ALA A 42 2.76 12.50 14.96
C ALA A 42 2.89 10.99 15.10
N ALA A 43 3.23 10.34 13.99
CA ALA A 43 3.47 8.91 13.94
C ALA A 43 4.72 8.54 14.75
N LYS A 44 4.69 7.36 15.37
CA LYS A 44 5.83 6.75 16.08
C LYS A 44 6.21 5.47 15.38
N GLU A 45 7.49 5.30 15.13
CA GLU A 45 8.05 4.08 14.57
C GLU A 45 8.62 3.18 15.68
N GLY A 46 8.59 1.87 15.45
CA GLY A 46 9.21 0.89 16.33
C GLY A 46 9.62 -0.36 15.56
N ASP A 47 10.55 -1.09 16.16
CA ASP A 47 11.02 -2.39 15.68
C ASP A 47 10.80 -3.45 16.74
N TRP A 48 10.44 -4.65 16.31
CA TRP A 48 10.42 -5.84 17.14
C TRP A 48 11.19 -6.96 16.46
N VAL A 49 12.13 -7.55 17.18
CA VAL A 49 12.92 -8.68 16.68
C VAL A 49 12.37 -9.99 17.24
N VAL A 50 11.84 -10.81 16.35
CA VAL A 50 11.37 -12.15 16.67
C VAL A 50 12.52 -13.13 16.53
N LYS A 51 12.85 -13.84 17.61
CA LYS A 51 13.85 -14.90 17.57
C LYS A 51 13.27 -16.18 16.97
N ASP A 52 14.08 -16.88 16.17
CA ASP A 52 13.77 -18.17 15.57
C ASP A 52 12.39 -18.24 14.91
N PHE A 53 12.09 -17.23 14.08
CA PHE A 53 10.81 -17.19 13.38
C PHE A 53 10.75 -18.36 12.37
N ARG A 54 9.78 -19.26 12.60
CA ARG A 54 9.55 -20.41 11.73
C ARG A 54 8.48 -20.08 10.69
N PHE A 55 8.85 -20.16 9.44
CA PHE A 55 7.96 -20.02 8.29
C PHE A 55 7.11 -21.28 8.09
N SER A 56 6.01 -21.13 7.38
CA SER A 56 5.06 -22.21 7.07
C SER A 56 5.69 -23.37 6.28
N ASN A 57 6.74 -23.08 5.51
CA ASN A 57 7.52 -24.09 4.77
C ASN A 57 8.58 -24.81 5.63
N GLY A 58 8.69 -24.47 6.92
CA GLY A 58 9.64 -25.08 7.87
C GLY A 58 10.99 -24.39 7.96
N GLU A 59 11.31 -23.43 7.07
CA GLU A 59 12.52 -22.62 7.17
C GLU A 59 12.48 -21.74 8.43
N VAL A 60 13.65 -21.37 8.95
CA VAL A 60 13.78 -20.55 10.17
C VAL A 60 14.69 -19.37 9.89
N LEU A 61 14.23 -18.17 10.29
CA LEU A 61 15.06 -16.99 10.35
C LEU A 61 15.43 -16.72 11.81
N PRO A 62 16.72 -16.80 12.20
CA PRO A 62 17.13 -16.64 13.61
C PRO A 62 16.73 -15.32 14.25
N GLU A 63 16.75 -14.26 13.47
CA GLU A 63 16.33 -12.93 13.87
C GLU A 63 15.49 -12.30 12.77
N MET A 64 14.19 -12.16 12.99
CA MET A 64 13.29 -11.49 12.08
C MET A 64 12.84 -10.16 12.67
N ARG A 65 13.28 -9.05 12.08
CA ARG A 65 12.80 -7.71 12.43
C ARG A 65 11.45 -7.45 11.78
N LEU A 66 10.49 -7.05 12.58
CA LEU A 66 9.22 -6.48 12.16
C LEU A 66 9.20 -5.00 12.52
N HIS A 67 9.20 -4.16 11.51
CA HIS A 67 9.03 -2.72 11.66
C HIS A 67 7.53 -2.37 11.67
N TYR A 68 7.16 -1.36 12.43
CA TYR A 68 5.80 -0.87 12.48
C TYR A 68 5.76 0.62 12.78
N THR A 69 4.70 1.26 12.31
CA THR A 69 4.37 2.65 12.62
C THR A 69 3.08 2.68 13.42
N THR A 70 2.95 3.58 14.39
CA THR A 70 1.72 3.77 15.16
C THR A 70 1.30 5.23 15.14
N VAL A 71 -0.02 5.47 15.18
CA VAL A 71 -0.63 6.80 15.33
C VAL A 71 -1.69 6.72 16.43
N GLY A 72 -1.74 7.73 17.29
CA GLY A 72 -2.61 7.74 18.46
C GLY A 72 -1.97 7.12 19.71
N ALA A 73 -2.68 7.20 20.84
CA ALA A 73 -2.23 6.65 22.12
C ALA A 73 -2.46 5.14 22.18
N SER A 74 -1.54 4.38 22.81
CA SER A 74 -1.68 2.92 22.99
C SER A 74 -2.87 2.52 23.86
N THR A 75 -3.48 3.46 24.57
CA THR A 75 -4.73 3.27 25.32
C THR A 75 -5.99 3.37 24.46
N GLY A 76 -5.87 3.84 23.20
CA GLY A 76 -6.95 3.91 22.25
C GLY A 76 -7.43 2.52 21.80
N GLU A 77 -8.53 2.49 21.04
CA GLU A 77 -9.03 1.24 20.46
C GLU A 77 -8.09 0.77 19.33
N PRO A 78 -7.56 -0.47 19.40
CA PRO A 78 -6.59 -0.92 18.41
C PRO A 78 -7.21 -1.13 17.02
N VAL A 79 -6.56 -0.56 15.99
CA VAL A 79 -6.88 -0.72 14.58
C VAL A 79 -5.64 -1.18 13.85
N LEU A 80 -5.76 -2.26 13.08
CA LEU A 80 -4.69 -2.77 12.23
C LEU A 80 -4.92 -2.34 10.79
N VAL A 81 -3.94 -1.65 10.20
CA VAL A 81 -4.00 -1.15 8.82
C VAL A 81 -2.88 -1.78 7.99
N LEU A 82 -3.25 -2.51 6.92
CA LEU A 82 -2.35 -3.33 6.13
C LEU A 82 -2.14 -2.75 4.72
N HIS A 83 -0.89 -2.55 4.34
CA HIS A 83 -0.50 -1.98 3.05
C HIS A 83 -0.53 -3.00 1.90
N GLY A 84 -0.49 -2.51 0.66
CA GLY A 84 -0.40 -3.32 -0.56
C GLY A 84 1.02 -3.82 -0.87
N THR A 85 1.14 -4.69 -1.89
CA THR A 85 2.43 -5.23 -2.38
C THR A 85 3.44 -4.11 -2.63
N THR A 86 4.67 -4.30 -2.20
CA THR A 86 5.80 -3.34 -2.26
C THR A 86 5.61 -2.04 -1.49
N GLY A 87 4.53 -1.91 -0.72
CA GLY A 87 4.27 -0.76 0.14
C GLY A 87 4.95 -0.85 1.51
N SER A 88 4.56 0.05 2.40
CA SER A 88 4.97 0.07 3.81
C SER A 88 3.85 0.68 4.66
N GLY A 89 3.91 0.47 5.98
CA GLY A 89 3.00 1.14 6.91
C GLY A 89 3.09 2.65 6.83
N GLN A 90 4.31 3.19 6.76
CA GLN A 90 4.54 4.62 6.61
C GLN A 90 3.98 5.18 5.28
N GLY A 91 4.01 4.39 4.19
CA GLY A 91 3.45 4.79 2.89
C GLY A 91 1.94 5.06 2.91
N LEU A 92 1.22 4.56 3.92
CA LEU A 92 -0.20 4.84 4.13
C LEU A 92 -0.46 6.19 4.81
N LEU A 93 0.57 6.84 5.38
CA LEU A 93 0.49 8.16 6.00
C LEU A 93 0.51 9.28 4.95
N ASN A 94 -0.37 9.21 3.99
CA ASN A 94 -0.52 10.19 2.91
C ASN A 94 -1.88 10.87 2.95
N ALA A 95 -2.04 11.97 2.21
CA ALA A 95 -3.25 12.77 2.22
C ALA A 95 -4.51 12.01 1.76
N ALA A 96 -4.36 11.06 0.82
CA ALA A 96 -5.50 10.32 0.25
C ALA A 96 -6.02 9.21 1.16
N PHE A 97 -5.20 8.71 2.09
CA PHE A 97 -5.58 7.66 3.04
C PHE A 97 -5.63 8.20 4.47
N ALA A 98 -4.50 8.41 5.13
CA ALA A 98 -4.45 8.87 6.52
C ALA A 98 -5.06 10.26 6.70
N GLY A 99 -4.84 11.18 5.75
CA GLY A 99 -5.43 12.52 5.76
C GLY A 99 -6.96 12.55 5.71
N GLU A 100 -7.58 11.48 5.19
CA GLU A 100 -9.02 11.32 5.11
C GLU A 100 -9.62 10.50 6.28
N LEU A 101 -8.78 9.85 7.11
CA LEU A 101 -9.24 8.87 8.09
C LEU A 101 -8.83 9.18 9.53
N PHE A 102 -7.65 9.77 9.78
CA PHE A 102 -7.03 9.79 11.11
C PHE A 102 -7.19 11.10 11.88
N GLY A 103 -7.64 12.17 11.22
CA GLY A 103 -7.86 13.47 11.85
C GLY A 103 -9.08 13.51 12.77
N PRO A 104 -9.25 14.61 13.52
CA PRO A 104 -10.37 14.79 14.45
C PRO A 104 -11.74 14.62 13.76
N GLY A 105 -12.59 13.80 14.34
CA GLY A 105 -13.94 13.52 13.82
C GLY A 105 -13.99 12.63 12.57
N GLN A 106 -12.85 12.20 12.03
CA GLN A 106 -12.79 11.25 10.92
C GLN A 106 -13.02 9.80 11.43
N PRO A 107 -13.32 8.83 10.52
CA PRO A 107 -13.71 7.49 10.93
C PRO A 107 -12.72 6.77 11.86
N LEU A 108 -11.43 6.96 11.65
CA LEU A 108 -10.36 6.37 12.47
C LEU A 108 -9.59 7.46 13.23
N ASP A 109 -10.30 8.41 13.81
CA ASP A 109 -9.75 9.51 14.60
C ASP A 109 -8.70 9.03 15.62
N ALA A 110 -7.45 9.45 15.41
CA ALA A 110 -6.31 9.01 16.21
C ALA A 110 -6.33 9.51 17.68
N SER A 111 -7.27 10.38 18.05
CA SER A 111 -7.54 10.71 19.46
C SER A 111 -8.28 9.59 20.20
N ARG A 112 -8.97 8.70 19.45
CA ARG A 112 -9.79 7.59 19.97
C ARG A 112 -9.15 6.24 19.68
N TYR A 113 -8.46 6.10 18.54
CA TYR A 113 -7.92 4.85 18.05
C TYR A 113 -6.39 4.77 18.20
N PHE A 114 -5.91 3.58 18.50
CA PHE A 114 -4.51 3.20 18.41
C PHE A 114 -4.30 2.52 17.06
N ILE A 115 -3.81 3.27 16.09
CA ILE A 115 -3.66 2.82 14.70
C ILE A 115 -2.29 2.20 14.52
N ILE A 116 -2.23 0.95 14.10
CA ILE A 116 -1.02 0.15 13.96
C ILE A 116 -0.84 -0.19 12.48
N LEU A 117 0.30 0.21 11.90
CA LEU A 117 0.63 0.05 10.49
C LEU A 117 1.97 -0.71 10.37
N PRO A 118 1.96 -2.05 10.42
CA PRO A 118 3.19 -2.83 10.28
C PRO A 118 3.68 -2.81 8.83
N ASP A 119 5.01 -2.86 8.66
CA ASP A 119 5.63 -3.27 7.41
C ASP A 119 5.56 -4.80 7.32
N ALA A 120 5.04 -5.33 6.21
CA ALA A 120 5.00 -6.77 6.00
C ALA A 120 6.42 -7.35 5.86
N ILE A 121 6.58 -8.66 6.13
CA ILE A 121 7.83 -9.37 5.81
C ILE A 121 8.19 -9.11 4.36
N GLY A 122 9.45 -8.76 4.11
CA GLY A 122 9.96 -8.49 2.76
C GLY A 122 9.75 -7.07 2.25
N THR A 123 9.22 -6.14 3.07
CA THR A 123 8.97 -4.74 2.67
C THR A 123 9.45 -3.74 3.72
N GLY A 124 9.50 -2.49 3.30
CA GLY A 124 9.79 -1.36 4.18
C GLY A 124 11.08 -1.54 4.97
N LYS A 125 10.98 -1.41 6.29
CA LYS A 125 12.07 -1.62 7.23
C LYS A 125 12.02 -2.99 7.94
N SER A 126 11.01 -3.84 7.65
CA SER A 126 10.98 -5.24 8.10
C SER A 126 12.05 -6.07 7.38
N SER A 127 12.47 -7.21 7.97
CA SER A 127 13.45 -8.11 7.35
C SER A 127 13.04 -8.50 5.93
N LYS A 128 14.00 -8.44 5.00
CA LYS A 128 13.79 -8.68 3.57
C LYS A 128 15.05 -9.22 2.89
N PRO A 129 14.95 -9.81 1.71
CA PRO A 129 16.08 -10.36 0.97
C PRO A 129 17.26 -9.43 0.82
N SER A 130 17.02 -8.16 0.50
CA SER A 130 18.06 -7.13 0.30
C SER A 130 18.84 -6.76 1.56
N ASP A 131 18.40 -7.18 2.76
CA ASP A 131 19.12 -6.95 4.01
C ASP A 131 20.38 -7.83 4.18
N GLY A 132 20.76 -8.62 3.15
CA GLY A 132 22.02 -9.39 3.11
C GLY A 132 21.85 -10.85 2.70
N LEU A 133 20.74 -11.49 3.01
CA LEU A 133 20.50 -12.92 2.64
C LEU A 133 20.19 -13.11 1.16
N ARG A 134 19.70 -12.07 0.47
CA ARG A 134 19.37 -12.10 -0.96
C ARG A 134 18.48 -13.30 -1.30
N ALA A 135 18.82 -14.12 -2.30
CA ALA A 135 18.09 -15.32 -2.68
C ALA A 135 18.15 -16.48 -1.65
N LYS A 136 18.90 -16.32 -0.56
CA LYS A 136 18.91 -17.25 0.59
C LYS A 136 17.94 -16.82 1.70
N PHE A 137 17.24 -15.72 1.52
CA PHE A 137 16.17 -15.33 2.46
C PHE A 137 15.07 -16.40 2.45
N PRO A 138 14.51 -16.79 3.61
CA PRO A 138 13.45 -17.79 3.66
C PRO A 138 12.26 -17.41 2.77
N ARG A 139 11.70 -18.37 2.07
CA ARG A 139 10.48 -18.14 1.29
C ARG A 139 9.30 -17.99 2.24
N TYR A 140 8.60 -16.88 2.12
CA TYR A 140 7.44 -16.57 2.93
C TYR A 140 6.16 -16.51 2.09
N SER A 141 5.05 -16.66 2.78
CA SER A 141 3.69 -16.59 2.25
C SER A 141 2.88 -15.49 2.94
N TYR A 142 1.67 -15.25 2.48
CA TYR A 142 0.75 -14.37 3.19
C TYR A 142 0.36 -14.91 4.56
N ASP A 143 0.32 -16.23 4.75
CA ASP A 143 0.07 -16.82 6.06
C ASP A 143 1.17 -16.51 7.08
N ASP A 144 2.43 -16.50 6.62
CA ASP A 144 3.57 -16.09 7.44
C ASP A 144 3.49 -14.61 7.83
N MET A 145 3.08 -13.74 6.89
CA MET A 145 2.87 -12.31 7.18
C MET A 145 1.77 -12.10 8.22
N VAL A 146 0.63 -12.79 8.09
CA VAL A 146 -0.49 -12.72 9.04
C VAL A 146 -0.07 -13.26 10.41
N THR A 147 0.69 -14.35 10.45
CA THR A 147 1.25 -14.91 11.70
C THR A 147 2.20 -13.92 12.37
N ALA A 148 3.10 -13.30 11.61
CA ALA A 148 4.04 -12.31 12.12
C ALA A 148 3.32 -11.07 12.70
N GLN A 149 2.31 -10.58 11.97
CA GLN A 149 1.47 -9.46 12.43
C GLN A 149 0.70 -9.80 13.71
N TYR A 150 0.13 -11.01 13.80
CA TYR A 150 -0.57 -11.45 15.01
C TYR A 150 0.38 -11.51 16.21
N ARG A 151 1.58 -12.05 16.03
CA ARG A 151 2.61 -12.10 17.08
C ARG A 151 3.07 -10.70 17.50
N LEU A 152 3.28 -9.77 16.53
CA LEU A 152 3.60 -8.38 16.81
C LEU A 152 2.55 -7.75 17.72
N LEU A 153 1.27 -7.94 17.40
CA LEU A 153 0.16 -7.38 18.18
C LEU A 153 0.09 -7.98 19.59
N THR A 154 0.17 -9.31 19.71
CA THR A 154 -0.09 -10.01 20.96
C THR A 154 1.13 -10.09 21.88
N GLU A 155 2.31 -10.38 21.34
CA GLU A 155 3.53 -10.62 22.12
C GLU A 155 4.29 -9.31 22.42
N HIS A 156 4.25 -8.32 21.50
CA HIS A 156 5.03 -7.08 21.65
C HIS A 156 4.17 -5.88 22.05
N LEU A 157 3.04 -5.66 21.35
CA LEU A 157 2.18 -4.49 21.60
C LEU A 157 1.10 -4.74 22.66
N GLY A 158 0.90 -5.98 23.13
CA GLY A 158 -0.07 -6.34 24.16
C GLY A 158 -1.54 -6.21 23.72
N VAL A 159 -1.78 -6.16 22.41
CA VAL A 159 -3.13 -6.06 21.84
C VAL A 159 -3.83 -7.41 21.92
N ARG A 160 -5.00 -7.44 22.54
CA ARG A 160 -5.80 -8.66 22.73
C ARG A 160 -7.00 -8.75 21.79
N ARG A 161 -7.42 -7.64 21.22
CA ARG A 161 -8.55 -7.54 20.28
C ARG A 161 -8.38 -6.30 19.42
N LEU A 162 -8.83 -6.38 18.18
CA LEU A 162 -8.89 -5.25 17.25
C LEU A 162 -10.31 -4.74 17.11
N ARG A 163 -10.48 -3.43 17.07
CA ARG A 163 -11.73 -2.82 16.62
C ARG A 163 -11.93 -3.05 15.11
N VAL A 164 -10.87 -2.82 14.34
CA VAL A 164 -10.89 -2.98 12.89
C VAL A 164 -9.59 -3.62 12.43
N VAL A 165 -9.68 -4.53 11.47
CA VAL A 165 -8.59 -4.85 10.56
C VAL A 165 -8.99 -4.40 9.16
N ILE A 166 -8.17 -3.54 8.55
CA ILE A 166 -8.41 -2.96 7.23
C ILE A 166 -7.15 -3.06 6.38
N GLY A 167 -7.28 -3.38 5.11
CA GLY A 167 -6.11 -3.50 4.24
C GLY A 167 -6.46 -3.39 2.76
N ASN A 168 -5.47 -2.94 1.97
CA ASN A 168 -5.63 -2.72 0.54
C ASN A 168 -4.78 -3.70 -0.26
N SER A 169 -5.33 -4.30 -1.33
CA SER A 169 -4.63 -5.22 -2.23
C SER A 169 -4.05 -6.42 -1.47
N MET A 170 -2.71 -6.58 -1.39
CA MET A 170 -2.07 -7.57 -0.52
C MET A 170 -2.61 -7.50 0.92
N GLY A 171 -2.72 -6.29 1.49
CA GLY A 171 -3.32 -6.10 2.80
C GLY A 171 -4.78 -6.54 2.85
N GLY A 172 -5.55 -6.31 1.80
CA GLY A 172 -6.93 -6.79 1.68
C GLY A 172 -7.01 -8.32 1.66
N MET A 173 -6.10 -8.98 0.93
CA MET A 173 -5.97 -10.44 0.95
C MET A 173 -5.63 -10.95 2.34
N GLN A 174 -4.73 -10.27 3.06
CA GLN A 174 -4.38 -10.62 4.43
C GLN A 174 -5.56 -10.42 5.40
N VAL A 175 -6.42 -9.41 5.19
CA VAL A 175 -7.64 -9.20 6.01
C VAL A 175 -8.59 -10.41 5.93
N TRP A 176 -8.79 -10.99 4.73
CA TRP A 176 -9.55 -12.23 4.59
C TRP A 176 -8.96 -13.37 5.43
N MET A 177 -7.64 -13.54 5.38
CA MET A 177 -6.94 -14.56 6.15
C MET A 177 -6.99 -14.28 7.66
N TRP A 178 -6.84 -13.02 8.08
CA TRP A 178 -6.99 -12.59 9.47
C TRP A 178 -8.35 -12.97 10.02
N ALA A 179 -9.42 -12.64 9.30
CA ALA A 179 -10.79 -12.89 9.74
C ALA A 179 -11.11 -14.39 9.89
N GLN A 180 -10.44 -15.25 9.13
CA GLN A 180 -10.59 -16.69 9.22
C GLN A 180 -9.71 -17.34 10.28
N LYS A 181 -8.44 -16.91 10.35
CA LYS A 181 -7.43 -17.51 11.21
C LYS A 181 -7.64 -17.12 12.68
N TYR A 182 -8.10 -15.90 12.90
CA TYR A 182 -8.34 -15.32 14.22
C TYR A 182 -9.76 -14.74 14.36
N PRO A 183 -10.83 -15.54 14.15
CA PRO A 183 -12.19 -15.03 13.98
C PRO A 183 -12.73 -14.24 15.17
N ALA A 184 -12.27 -14.52 16.38
CA ALA A 184 -12.67 -13.82 17.59
C ALA A 184 -11.81 -12.58 17.91
N PHE A 185 -10.79 -12.28 17.11
CA PHE A 185 -9.79 -11.26 17.45
C PHE A 185 -10.18 -9.85 16.98
N MET A 186 -11.21 -9.69 16.14
CA MET A 186 -11.64 -8.40 15.61
C MET A 186 -13.16 -8.25 15.58
N ASP A 187 -13.63 -6.99 15.68
CA ASP A 187 -15.06 -6.67 15.53
C ASP A 187 -15.42 -6.50 14.06
N ILE A 188 -14.56 -5.83 13.29
CA ILE A 188 -14.80 -5.42 11.90
C ILE A 188 -13.60 -5.84 11.04
N ALA A 189 -13.88 -6.39 9.85
CA ALA A 189 -12.91 -6.70 8.81
C ALA A 189 -13.24 -5.95 7.52
N VAL A 190 -12.25 -5.23 6.96
CA VAL A 190 -12.43 -4.42 5.75
C VAL A 190 -11.38 -4.80 4.69
N PRO A 191 -11.57 -5.91 3.97
CA PRO A 191 -10.71 -6.27 2.84
C PRO A 191 -11.01 -5.38 1.64
N MET A 192 -9.99 -4.71 1.09
CA MET A 192 -10.13 -3.82 -0.06
C MET A 192 -9.30 -4.29 -1.25
N ALA A 193 -9.79 -4.07 -2.48
CA ALA A 193 -9.13 -4.43 -3.74
C ALA A 193 -8.63 -5.87 -3.76
N SER A 194 -9.48 -6.82 -3.37
CA SER A 194 -9.12 -8.24 -3.25
C SER A 194 -10.34 -9.15 -3.42
N LEU A 195 -10.11 -10.39 -3.84
CA LEU A 195 -11.14 -11.43 -3.92
C LEU A 195 -10.86 -12.54 -2.90
N PRO A 196 -11.91 -13.14 -2.30
CA PRO A 196 -11.77 -14.19 -1.29
C PRO A 196 -11.66 -15.60 -1.90
N VAL A 197 -10.82 -15.76 -2.92
CA VAL A 197 -10.60 -17.04 -3.62
C VAL A 197 -9.11 -17.23 -3.90
N ALA A 198 -8.74 -18.44 -4.29
CA ALA A 198 -7.37 -18.77 -4.68
C ALA A 198 -6.81 -17.79 -5.72
N MET A 199 -5.53 -17.47 -5.57
CA MET A 199 -4.82 -16.66 -6.55
C MET A 199 -4.78 -17.39 -7.89
N SER A 200 -5.49 -16.84 -8.88
CA SER A 200 -5.70 -17.52 -10.16
C SER A 200 -5.92 -16.54 -11.32
N GLY A 201 -6.21 -17.09 -12.49
CA GLY A 201 -6.58 -16.35 -13.68
C GLY A 201 -5.53 -15.30 -14.11
N ARG A 202 -6.02 -14.23 -14.74
CA ARG A 202 -5.17 -13.15 -15.28
C ARG A 202 -4.28 -12.51 -14.20
N ASN A 203 -4.78 -12.32 -12.97
CA ASN A 203 -4.01 -11.71 -11.88
C ASN A 203 -2.76 -12.57 -11.56
N TRP A 204 -2.92 -13.89 -11.42
CA TRP A 204 -1.78 -14.78 -11.19
C TRP A 204 -0.84 -14.87 -12.39
N MET A 205 -1.38 -14.99 -13.61
CA MET A 205 -0.55 -15.05 -14.83
C MET A 205 0.36 -13.83 -14.94
N LEU A 206 -0.17 -12.63 -14.71
CA LEU A 206 0.60 -11.38 -14.78
C LEU A 206 1.64 -11.28 -13.64
N ARG A 207 1.32 -11.76 -12.43
CA ARG A 207 2.30 -11.87 -11.33
C ARG A 207 3.44 -12.83 -11.69
N ARG A 208 3.09 -13.97 -12.27
CA ARG A 208 4.06 -14.96 -12.76
C ARG A 208 5.01 -14.37 -13.80
N LEU A 209 4.49 -13.53 -14.71
CA LEU A 209 5.33 -12.84 -15.69
C LEU A 209 6.35 -11.89 -15.05
N ILE A 210 5.99 -11.20 -13.95
CA ILE A 210 6.97 -10.40 -13.21
C ILE A 210 8.05 -11.31 -12.60
N VAL A 211 7.65 -12.37 -11.89
CA VAL A 211 8.56 -13.30 -11.24
C VAL A 211 9.51 -13.94 -12.27
N ASP A 212 8.96 -14.42 -13.38
CA ASP A 212 9.74 -15.09 -14.42
C ASP A 212 10.63 -14.10 -15.20
N SER A 213 10.20 -12.84 -15.40
CA SER A 213 11.05 -11.83 -16.03
C SER A 213 12.31 -11.53 -15.23
N ILE A 214 12.21 -11.53 -13.89
CA ILE A 214 13.37 -11.35 -13.01
C ILE A 214 14.26 -12.60 -13.04
N ARG A 215 13.67 -13.81 -12.89
CA ARG A 215 14.42 -15.07 -12.83
C ARG A 215 15.16 -15.41 -14.12
N ASN A 216 14.57 -15.05 -15.26
CA ASN A 216 15.16 -15.30 -16.57
C ASN A 216 16.06 -14.17 -17.07
N ASP A 217 16.19 -13.07 -16.33
CA ASP A 217 17.15 -12.00 -16.65
C ASP A 217 18.57 -12.47 -16.31
N PRO A 218 19.48 -12.56 -17.30
CA PRO A 218 20.88 -12.95 -17.02
C PRO A 218 21.57 -12.07 -15.99
N ALA A 219 21.17 -10.78 -15.88
CA ALA A 219 21.72 -9.86 -14.91
C ALA A 219 21.31 -10.17 -13.46
N TRP A 220 20.27 -10.98 -13.24
CA TRP A 220 19.83 -11.39 -11.90
C TRP A 220 20.82 -12.34 -11.22
N GLN A 221 21.58 -13.14 -11.97
CA GLN A 221 22.65 -14.02 -11.47
C GLN A 221 22.21 -14.90 -10.27
N GLY A 222 21.00 -15.46 -10.32
CA GLY A 222 20.49 -16.27 -9.22
C GLY A 222 20.27 -15.48 -7.90
N GLY A 223 20.08 -14.18 -8.00
CA GLY A 223 19.89 -13.26 -6.87
C GLY A 223 21.16 -12.61 -6.33
N ASN A 224 22.31 -12.82 -7.00
CA ASN A 224 23.62 -12.30 -6.56
C ASN A 224 24.11 -11.11 -7.41
N TYR A 225 23.20 -10.39 -8.07
CA TYR A 225 23.51 -9.22 -8.92
C TYR A 225 24.19 -8.11 -8.13
N THR A 226 24.97 -7.28 -8.86
CA THR A 226 25.59 -6.06 -8.34
C THR A 226 24.84 -4.79 -8.81
N GLN A 227 24.10 -4.91 -9.91
CA GLN A 227 23.20 -3.87 -10.44
C GLN A 227 21.83 -4.48 -10.63
N GLN A 228 20.78 -3.69 -10.41
CA GLN A 228 19.40 -4.17 -10.57
C GLN A 228 19.15 -4.69 -11.97
N PRO A 229 18.56 -5.89 -12.14
CA PRO A 229 18.19 -6.44 -13.43
C PRO A 229 17.26 -5.47 -14.20
N PRO A 230 17.55 -5.13 -15.44
CA PRO A 230 16.75 -4.16 -16.20
C PRO A 230 15.32 -4.62 -16.48
N SER A 231 15.09 -5.93 -16.51
CA SER A 231 13.75 -6.51 -16.72
C SER A 231 12.74 -6.11 -15.65
N VAL A 232 13.17 -5.87 -14.41
CA VAL A 232 12.24 -5.58 -13.30
C VAL A 232 11.48 -4.27 -13.50
N GLN A 233 12.12 -3.24 -14.06
CA GLN A 233 11.47 -1.96 -14.34
C GLN A 233 10.42 -2.13 -15.44
N PHE A 234 10.77 -2.77 -16.56
CA PHE A 234 9.84 -3.01 -17.65
C PHE A 234 8.64 -3.84 -17.19
N ALA A 235 8.88 -4.96 -16.50
CA ALA A 235 7.84 -5.84 -16.01
C ALA A 235 6.89 -5.15 -15.04
N SER A 236 7.42 -4.27 -14.16
CA SER A 236 6.61 -3.50 -13.21
C SER A 236 5.70 -2.48 -13.91
N VAL A 237 6.23 -1.77 -14.91
CA VAL A 237 5.45 -0.81 -15.71
C VAL A 237 4.38 -1.56 -16.53
N PHE A 238 4.75 -2.66 -17.17
CA PHE A 238 3.82 -3.49 -17.93
C PHE A 238 2.70 -4.04 -17.05
N TYR A 239 3.05 -4.63 -15.91
CA TYR A 239 2.07 -5.15 -14.95
C TYR A 239 1.10 -4.05 -14.49
N GLY A 240 1.64 -2.88 -14.15
CA GLY A 240 0.82 -1.74 -13.73
C GLY A 240 -0.20 -1.34 -14.80
N LEU A 241 0.22 -1.24 -16.06
CA LEU A 241 -0.67 -0.90 -17.17
C LEU A 241 -1.68 -2.02 -17.48
N ALA A 242 -1.22 -3.28 -17.52
CA ALA A 242 -2.04 -4.43 -17.91
C ALA A 242 -3.06 -4.87 -16.87
N SER A 243 -2.88 -4.48 -15.61
CA SER A 243 -3.68 -4.99 -14.51
C SER A 243 -4.36 -3.95 -13.63
N ASN A 244 -4.04 -2.67 -13.80
CA ASN A 244 -4.58 -1.66 -12.86
C ASN A 244 -6.04 -1.31 -13.16
N GLY A 245 -6.44 -1.25 -14.42
CA GLY A 245 -7.73 -0.71 -14.84
C GLY A 245 -7.75 0.82 -14.76
N GLY A 246 -8.94 1.39 -14.56
CA GLY A 246 -9.11 2.85 -14.53
C GLY A 246 -9.07 3.47 -15.92
N ASN A 247 -9.62 2.78 -16.92
CA ASN A 247 -9.52 3.15 -18.34
C ASN A 247 -10.04 4.54 -18.67
N GLN A 248 -11.10 5.03 -17.99
CA GLN A 248 -11.65 6.37 -18.20
C GLN A 248 -10.63 7.46 -17.78
N ALA A 249 -10.05 7.31 -16.58
CA ALA A 249 -9.02 8.25 -16.09
C ALA A 249 -7.75 8.18 -16.95
N LEU A 250 -7.35 6.99 -17.37
CA LEU A 250 -6.17 6.80 -18.23
C LEU A 250 -6.38 7.46 -19.60
N PHE A 251 -7.54 7.25 -20.24
CA PHE A 251 -7.86 7.88 -21.51
C PHE A 251 -7.89 9.42 -21.40
N LYS A 252 -8.43 9.94 -20.31
CA LYS A 252 -8.46 11.39 -20.03
C LYS A 252 -7.05 11.97 -19.87
N SER A 253 -6.13 11.24 -19.25
CA SER A 253 -4.74 11.67 -19.03
C SER A 253 -3.87 11.53 -20.27
N ALA A 254 -4.21 10.63 -21.19
CA ALA A 254 -3.48 10.34 -22.42
C ALA A 254 -4.42 10.20 -23.63
N PRO A 255 -5.13 11.28 -24.03
CA PRO A 255 -6.19 11.23 -25.04
C PRO A 255 -5.66 11.14 -26.47
N THR A 256 -4.35 11.25 -26.69
CA THR A 256 -3.71 11.14 -28.00
C THR A 256 -2.55 10.15 -27.95
N ARG A 257 -2.12 9.63 -29.10
CA ARG A 257 -0.93 8.77 -29.17
C ARG A 257 0.30 9.47 -28.60
N ALA A 258 0.53 10.75 -28.91
CA ALA A 258 1.68 11.49 -28.40
C ALA A 258 1.66 11.62 -26.86
N ALA A 259 0.49 11.90 -26.27
CA ALA A 259 0.34 11.94 -24.81
C ALA A 259 0.54 10.55 -24.16
N ALA A 260 0.09 9.48 -24.82
CA ALA A 260 0.31 8.12 -24.35
C ALA A 260 1.78 7.72 -24.40
N ASP A 261 2.49 8.07 -25.51
CA ASP A 261 3.92 7.84 -25.67
C ASP A 261 4.72 8.60 -24.59
N GLU A 262 4.39 9.86 -24.33
CA GLU A 262 5.02 10.69 -23.29
C GLU A 262 4.83 10.07 -21.90
N LEU A 263 3.60 9.68 -21.56
CA LEU A 263 3.28 9.06 -20.28
C LEU A 263 4.04 7.74 -20.08
N LEU A 264 4.08 6.89 -21.12
CA LEU A 264 4.80 5.63 -21.09
C LEU A 264 6.31 5.83 -20.97
N ASN A 265 6.88 6.72 -21.78
CA ASN A 265 8.31 7.04 -21.75
C ASN A 265 8.72 7.56 -20.36
N LYS A 266 7.91 8.43 -19.74
CA LYS A 266 8.16 8.90 -18.36
C LYS A 266 8.19 7.76 -17.35
N ARG A 267 7.26 6.79 -17.45
CA ARG A 267 7.22 5.62 -16.54
C ARG A 267 8.43 4.71 -16.73
N LEU A 268 8.81 4.44 -17.98
CA LEU A 268 9.96 3.58 -18.29
C LEU A 268 11.30 4.22 -17.94
N ALA A 269 11.42 5.55 -18.07
CA ALA A 269 12.63 6.29 -17.71
C ALA A 269 12.79 6.49 -16.20
N ALA A 270 11.73 6.32 -15.40
CA ALA A 270 11.82 6.41 -13.96
C ALA A 270 12.72 5.27 -13.42
N PRO A 271 13.71 5.57 -12.56
CA PRO A 271 14.56 4.53 -12.00
C PRO A 271 13.73 3.57 -11.14
N PHE A 272 14.03 2.28 -11.23
CA PHE A 272 13.48 1.29 -10.30
C PHE A 272 14.05 1.55 -8.90
N SER A 273 13.18 1.94 -7.97
CA SER A 273 13.57 2.35 -6.61
C SER A 273 13.63 1.20 -5.60
N GLY A 274 13.30 -0.04 -6.05
CA GLY A 274 13.28 -1.23 -5.22
C GLY A 274 14.51 -2.12 -5.40
N ASP A 275 14.41 -3.33 -4.85
CA ASP A 275 15.36 -4.41 -5.03
C ASP A 275 14.68 -5.59 -5.76
N ALA A 276 15.35 -6.20 -6.74
CA ALA A 276 14.75 -7.25 -7.55
C ALA A 276 14.43 -8.51 -6.76
N ASN A 277 15.25 -8.88 -5.75
CA ASN A 277 14.93 -10.02 -4.88
C ASN A 277 13.73 -9.70 -3.98
N ASP A 278 13.68 -8.52 -3.36
CA ASP A 278 12.53 -8.11 -2.56
C ASP A 278 11.25 -8.13 -3.39
N HIS A 279 11.32 -7.61 -4.62
CA HIS A 279 10.20 -7.57 -5.55
C HIS A 279 9.74 -8.97 -5.96
N LEU A 280 10.67 -9.85 -6.33
CA LEU A 280 10.40 -11.24 -6.68
C LEU A 280 9.70 -11.98 -5.53
N TYR A 281 10.24 -11.91 -4.32
CA TYR A 281 9.69 -12.56 -3.14
C TYR A 281 8.30 -12.03 -2.78
N GLN A 282 8.09 -10.72 -2.88
CA GLN A 282 6.79 -10.10 -2.64
C GLN A 282 5.70 -10.60 -3.61
N TRP A 283 6.00 -10.68 -4.90
CA TRP A 283 5.04 -11.18 -5.88
C TRP A 283 4.78 -12.67 -5.73
N GLU A 284 5.80 -13.44 -5.42
CA GLU A 284 5.70 -14.88 -5.24
C GLU A 284 4.96 -15.28 -3.95
N SER A 285 5.03 -14.46 -2.90
CA SER A 285 4.42 -14.76 -1.58
C SER A 285 2.90 -14.95 -1.62
N SER A 286 2.25 -14.52 -2.71
CA SER A 286 0.80 -14.68 -2.92
C SER A 286 0.39 -16.00 -3.56
N ARG A 287 1.33 -16.86 -3.96
CA ARG A 287 1.03 -18.09 -4.74
C ARG A 287 0.07 -19.04 -4.04
N ASP A 288 0.17 -19.15 -2.71
CA ASP A 288 -0.61 -20.06 -1.89
C ASP A 288 -1.82 -19.38 -1.22
N TYR A 289 -2.13 -18.15 -1.63
CA TYR A 289 -3.30 -17.43 -1.12
C TYR A 289 -4.59 -18.10 -1.57
N ASP A 290 -5.35 -18.63 -0.62
CA ASP A 290 -6.69 -19.18 -0.82
C ASP A 290 -7.52 -19.11 0.47
N PRO A 291 -8.29 -18.05 0.71
CA PRO A 291 -9.16 -17.98 1.86
C PRO A 291 -10.53 -18.69 1.63
N GLN A 292 -10.85 -19.12 0.42
CA GLN A 292 -12.16 -19.64 0.09
C GLN A 292 -12.63 -20.78 1.03
N PRO A 293 -11.78 -21.77 1.42
CA PRO A 293 -12.23 -22.89 2.25
C PRO A 293 -12.66 -22.52 3.68
N GLY A 294 -12.45 -21.28 4.12
CA GLY A 294 -12.72 -20.88 5.51
C GLY A 294 -13.64 -19.70 5.70
N LEU A 295 -14.36 -19.26 4.68
CA LEU A 295 -15.19 -18.04 4.74
C LEU A 295 -16.31 -18.11 5.79
N GLU A 296 -16.87 -19.28 6.05
CA GLU A 296 -17.91 -19.49 7.06
C GLU A 296 -17.40 -19.31 8.51
N ARG A 297 -16.09 -19.38 8.73
CA ARG A 297 -15.49 -19.16 10.05
C ARG A 297 -15.43 -17.69 10.45
N ILE A 298 -15.62 -16.77 9.50
CA ILE A 298 -15.55 -15.33 9.74
C ILE A 298 -16.69 -14.91 10.67
N GLN A 299 -16.34 -14.35 11.83
CA GLN A 299 -17.28 -13.86 12.85
C GLN A 299 -17.41 -12.33 12.82
N ALA A 300 -16.38 -11.63 12.35
CA ALA A 300 -16.38 -10.18 12.23
C ALA A 300 -17.47 -9.69 11.26
N VAL A 301 -17.99 -8.49 11.50
CA VAL A 301 -18.79 -7.79 10.48
C VAL A 301 -17.84 -7.39 9.36
N LEU A 302 -18.12 -7.85 8.14
CA LEU A 302 -17.20 -7.70 7.01
C LEU A 302 -17.76 -6.75 5.96
N LEU A 303 -16.96 -5.73 5.61
CA LEU A 303 -17.20 -4.81 4.51
C LEU A 303 -16.09 -4.99 3.46
N ALA A 304 -16.38 -5.74 2.40
CA ALA A 304 -15.49 -5.79 1.24
C ALA A 304 -15.65 -4.52 0.39
N ILE A 305 -14.53 -3.92 -0.05
CA ILE A 305 -14.55 -2.69 -0.87
C ILE A 305 -13.73 -2.93 -2.13
N ASN A 306 -14.37 -2.88 -3.30
CA ASN A 306 -13.71 -3.01 -4.60
C ASN A 306 -14.14 -1.88 -5.54
N SER A 307 -13.37 -1.65 -6.61
CA SER A 307 -13.73 -0.72 -7.69
C SER A 307 -14.23 -1.49 -8.90
N ALA A 308 -15.26 -0.98 -9.55
CA ALA A 308 -15.86 -1.63 -10.72
C ALA A 308 -14.92 -1.65 -11.94
N ASP A 309 -13.90 -0.81 -11.95
CA ASP A 309 -12.88 -0.72 -12.99
C ASP A 309 -11.52 -1.33 -12.59
N ASP A 310 -11.50 -2.16 -11.54
CA ASP A 310 -10.30 -2.88 -11.09
C ASP A 310 -10.09 -4.15 -11.92
N GLU A 311 -9.08 -4.15 -12.77
CA GLU A 311 -8.75 -5.28 -13.65
C GLU A 311 -8.10 -6.48 -12.93
N ARG A 312 -7.67 -6.32 -11.68
CA ARG A 312 -7.18 -7.44 -10.84
C ARG A 312 -8.31 -8.20 -10.17
N ASN A 313 -9.41 -7.51 -9.90
CA ASN A 313 -10.57 -8.02 -9.19
C ASN A 313 -11.87 -7.70 -9.95
N PRO A 314 -11.97 -8.13 -11.22
CA PRO A 314 -13.05 -7.69 -12.10
C PRO A 314 -14.42 -8.20 -11.62
N PRO A 315 -15.41 -7.32 -11.45
CA PRO A 315 -16.71 -7.67 -10.89
C PRO A 315 -17.53 -8.61 -11.79
N GLU A 316 -17.29 -8.59 -13.11
CA GLU A 316 -18.00 -9.46 -14.07
C GLU A 316 -17.77 -10.96 -13.83
N LEU A 317 -16.78 -11.35 -13.04
CA LEU A 317 -16.59 -12.74 -12.61
C LEU A 317 -17.63 -13.21 -11.59
N GLY A 318 -18.40 -12.30 -10.97
CA GLY A 318 -19.40 -12.61 -9.94
C GLY A 318 -18.84 -13.33 -8.71
N VAL A 319 -17.51 -13.29 -8.54
CA VAL A 319 -16.83 -14.02 -7.45
C VAL A 319 -17.17 -13.43 -6.10
N MET A 320 -17.08 -12.11 -5.97
CA MET A 320 -17.32 -11.45 -4.69
C MET A 320 -18.74 -11.68 -4.19
N GLU A 321 -19.75 -11.48 -5.06
CA GLU A 321 -21.15 -11.64 -4.71
C GLU A 321 -21.50 -13.09 -4.35
N ARG A 322 -20.86 -14.06 -5.01
CA ARG A 322 -21.03 -15.48 -4.72
C ARG A 322 -20.44 -15.86 -3.37
N GLU A 323 -19.18 -15.48 -3.14
CA GLU A 323 -18.45 -15.91 -1.93
C GLU A 323 -18.89 -15.16 -0.67
N LEU A 324 -19.33 -13.89 -0.78
CA LEU A 324 -19.86 -13.14 0.36
C LEU A 324 -21.13 -13.76 0.96
N LYS A 325 -21.90 -14.54 0.19
CA LYS A 325 -23.07 -15.30 0.73
C LYS A 325 -22.68 -16.31 1.79
N ARG A 326 -21.40 -16.71 1.83
CA ARG A 326 -20.83 -17.64 2.82
C ARG A 326 -20.36 -16.93 4.10
N VAL A 327 -20.26 -15.60 4.08
CA VAL A 327 -19.87 -14.79 5.24
C VAL A 327 -21.13 -14.30 5.94
N LYS A 328 -21.32 -14.70 7.21
CA LYS A 328 -22.55 -14.47 7.96
C LYS A 328 -22.99 -12.99 8.01
N GLN A 329 -22.06 -12.07 8.10
CA GLN A 329 -22.29 -10.63 8.17
C GLN A 329 -21.40 -9.90 7.15
N GLY A 330 -21.41 -10.39 5.89
CA GLY A 330 -20.62 -9.84 4.78
C GLY A 330 -21.45 -8.91 3.90
N ARG A 331 -20.88 -7.78 3.52
CA ARG A 331 -21.44 -6.88 2.50
C ARG A 331 -20.35 -6.36 1.56
N LEU A 332 -20.75 -5.99 0.34
CA LEU A 332 -19.87 -5.38 -0.67
C LEU A 332 -20.21 -3.91 -0.85
N LEU A 333 -19.19 -3.07 -0.86
CA LEU A 333 -19.20 -1.74 -1.47
C LEU A 333 -18.43 -1.84 -2.80
N LEU A 334 -19.15 -1.82 -3.92
CA LEU A 334 -18.54 -1.73 -5.25
C LEU A 334 -18.58 -0.26 -5.70
N ILE A 335 -17.41 0.39 -5.74
CA ILE A 335 -17.28 1.78 -6.16
C ILE A 335 -17.47 1.84 -7.69
N PRO A 336 -18.47 2.61 -8.20
CA PRO A 336 -18.71 2.70 -9.64
C PRO A 336 -17.51 3.27 -10.41
N ALA A 337 -17.26 2.74 -11.60
CA ALA A 337 -16.24 3.28 -12.51
C ALA A 337 -16.55 4.71 -12.93
N SER A 338 -15.54 5.57 -12.97
CA SER A 338 -15.65 6.96 -13.37
C SER A 338 -14.30 7.54 -13.81
N GLU A 339 -14.29 8.77 -14.32
CA GLU A 339 -13.04 9.51 -14.59
C GLU A 339 -12.22 9.86 -13.32
N LEU A 340 -12.81 9.71 -12.14
CA LEU A 340 -12.16 9.98 -10.85
C LEU A 340 -11.58 8.71 -10.22
N THR A 341 -12.00 7.52 -10.70
CA THR A 341 -11.48 6.24 -10.24
C THR A 341 -10.17 5.89 -10.94
N ALA A 342 -9.37 5.06 -10.29
CA ALA A 342 -8.03 4.67 -10.74
C ALA A 342 -7.87 3.15 -10.78
N GLY A 343 -8.93 2.42 -11.12
CA GLY A 343 -8.92 0.96 -11.15
C GLY A 343 -8.54 0.38 -9.78
N HIS A 344 -7.53 -0.48 -9.76
CA HIS A 344 -6.99 -1.09 -8.54
C HIS A 344 -6.53 -0.06 -7.49
N GLY A 345 -6.13 1.14 -7.91
CA GLY A 345 -5.71 2.23 -7.04
C GLY A 345 -6.85 3.03 -6.40
N THR A 346 -8.10 2.79 -6.78
CA THR A 346 -9.26 3.56 -6.27
C THR A 346 -9.43 3.40 -4.77
N THR A 347 -9.32 2.18 -4.27
CA THR A 347 -9.51 1.86 -2.84
C THR A 347 -8.43 2.44 -1.92
N ALA A 348 -7.26 2.82 -2.46
CA ALA A 348 -6.26 3.57 -1.72
C ALA A 348 -6.64 5.03 -1.44
N GLN A 349 -7.73 5.52 -2.05
CA GLN A 349 -8.27 6.86 -1.85
C GLN A 349 -9.51 6.79 -0.94
N ALA A 350 -9.34 7.05 0.34
CA ALA A 350 -10.38 6.87 1.35
C ALA A 350 -11.63 7.74 1.14
N LYS A 351 -11.51 8.84 0.38
CA LYS A 351 -12.65 9.70 0.01
C LYS A 351 -13.83 8.93 -0.62
N PHE A 352 -13.58 7.78 -1.28
CA PHE A 352 -14.61 7.00 -1.94
C PHE A 352 -15.41 6.10 -1.01
N TRP A 353 -14.91 5.84 0.22
CA TRP A 353 -15.52 4.84 1.11
C TRP A 353 -15.47 5.20 2.61
N LYS A 354 -14.83 6.31 3.00
CA LYS A 354 -14.72 6.69 4.41
C LYS A 354 -16.06 6.85 5.12
N ARG A 355 -17.11 7.26 4.40
CA ARG A 355 -18.46 7.39 4.94
C ARG A 355 -19.00 6.04 5.36
N GLU A 356 -18.92 5.05 4.49
CA GLU A 356 -19.40 3.69 4.74
C GLU A 356 -18.66 3.00 5.89
N LEU A 357 -17.35 3.28 6.03
CA LEU A 357 -16.56 2.85 7.19
C LEU A 357 -17.06 3.52 8.46
N GLY A 358 -17.32 4.84 8.45
CA GLY A 358 -17.85 5.59 9.58
C GLY A 358 -19.20 5.07 10.05
N GLU A 359 -20.12 4.84 9.12
CA GLU A 359 -21.44 4.24 9.40
C GLU A 359 -21.31 2.83 10.00
N LEU A 360 -20.38 2.01 9.49
CA LEU A 360 -20.12 0.67 10.00
C LEU A 360 -19.59 0.70 11.45
N LEU A 361 -18.64 1.60 11.74
CA LEU A 361 -18.09 1.79 13.08
C LEU A 361 -19.13 2.21 14.12
N LEU A 362 -20.14 2.97 13.70
CA LEU A 362 -21.26 3.36 14.57
C LEU A 362 -22.27 2.22 14.78
N ALA A 363 -22.51 1.41 13.73
CA ALA A 363 -23.52 0.36 13.75
C ALA A 363 -23.06 -0.91 14.49
N VAL A 364 -21.75 -1.21 14.47
CA VAL A 364 -21.22 -2.44 15.09
C VAL A 364 -20.86 -2.18 16.54
N PRO A 365 -21.47 -2.91 17.52
CA PRO A 365 -21.10 -2.79 18.92
C PRO A 365 -19.62 -3.14 19.15
N GLN A 366 -19.01 -2.48 20.11
CA GLN A 366 -17.66 -2.85 20.55
C GLN A 366 -17.71 -4.21 21.25
N GLY A 367 -16.82 -5.13 20.83
CA GLY A 367 -16.62 -6.38 21.57
C GLY A 367 -16.09 -6.11 22.99
N ARG A 368 -16.43 -6.95 23.95
CA ARG A 368 -15.88 -6.86 25.29
C ARG A 368 -14.36 -7.09 25.21
N ARG A 369 -13.59 -6.16 25.78
CA ARG A 369 -12.12 -6.24 25.90
C ARG A 369 -11.67 -7.41 26.78
#